data_e3ea25f459d5dc3121ce9fdb4eaa6e95
#
_entry.id   e3ea25f459d5dc3121ce9fdb4eaa6e95
#
_cell.length_a   1.000
_cell.length_b   1.000
_cell.length_c   1.000
_cell.angle_alpha   90.00
_cell.angle_beta   90.00
_cell.angle_gamma   90.00
#
_symmetry.space_group_name_H-M   'P 1'
#
loop_
_entity.id
_entity.type
_entity.pdbx_description
1 polymer ?
#
loop_
_entity_poly.entity_id
_entity_poly.type
_entity_poly.pdbx_seq_one_letter_code
_entity_poly.pdbx_strand_id
1 'polypeptide(L)'
;RSTLFPYTTLFRSSYAVDKDIDVAVEALKSAKRPRIHVGLGVSESHMRYKLHMSEDECVERAVHAVSYAKRFVDDVEFYAEDAGRADMDFLLRVVQAVVDAGATVVNIPDTTGYSLPGEYGACIKAIRENVRGIENVTVSVHAHDDLGLATALVLEGVRNGATQVECTINGLGERAGNASLEEVVMAIQTHGEALDAH
;
A
#
# COMPACT_ATOMS: atom_id res chain seq x y z
N ARG A 1 26.18 -4.95 -14.98
CA ARG A 1 25.34 -3.89 -15.57
C ARG A 1 24.07 -3.81 -14.77
N SER A 2 23.99 -2.84 -13.90
CA SER A 2 22.76 -2.46 -13.20
C SER A 2 21.76 -2.00 -14.26
N THR A 3 20.78 -2.82 -14.55
CA THR A 3 19.68 -2.45 -15.42
C THR A 3 18.59 -1.82 -14.54
N LEU A 4 18.79 -0.56 -14.20
CA LEU A 4 17.80 0.21 -13.43
C LEU A 4 16.45 0.38 -14.15
N PHE A 5 16.30 -0.04 -15.41
CA PHE A 5 15.11 0.28 -16.20
C PHE A 5 14.54 -0.74 -17.20
N PRO A 6 14.83 -2.04 -17.23
CA PRO A 6 14.02 -2.91 -18.09
C PRO A 6 12.82 -3.54 -17.38
N TYR A 7 12.64 -3.29 -16.10
CA TYR A 7 11.61 -3.94 -15.27
C TYR A 7 10.67 -2.99 -14.58
N THR A 8 10.59 -1.74 -15.04
CA THR A 8 9.63 -0.79 -14.47
C THR A 8 8.22 -1.34 -14.67
N THR A 9 7.61 -1.73 -13.59
CA THR A 9 6.19 -2.01 -13.55
C THR A 9 5.48 -0.68 -13.78
N LEU A 10 4.70 -0.58 -14.85
CA LEU A 10 3.81 0.56 -15.03
C LEU A 10 2.54 0.27 -14.24
N PHE A 11 2.19 1.17 -13.37
CA PHE A 11 0.95 1.09 -12.60
C PHE A 11 0.08 2.33 -12.78
N ARG A 12 -1.21 2.14 -12.57
CA ARG A 12 -2.20 3.21 -12.52
C ARG A 12 -3.01 3.05 -11.26
N SER A 13 -3.12 4.13 -10.52
CA SER A 13 -3.99 4.21 -9.35
C SER A 13 -5.42 4.50 -9.80
N SER A 14 -6.37 3.79 -9.23
CA SER A 14 -7.80 4.00 -9.44
C SER A 14 -8.55 3.81 -8.13
N TYR A 15 -9.67 4.50 -7.98
CA TYR A 15 -10.62 4.17 -6.93
C TYR A 15 -11.31 2.84 -7.25
N ALA A 16 -11.92 2.24 -6.24
CA ALA A 16 -12.65 0.97 -6.36
C ALA A 16 -13.97 1.13 -7.16
N VAL A 17 -13.83 1.59 -8.41
CA VAL A 17 -14.93 1.84 -9.37
C VAL A 17 -14.52 1.26 -10.72
N ASP A 18 -15.37 0.41 -11.30
CA ASP A 18 -15.08 -0.30 -12.55
C ASP A 18 -14.61 0.61 -13.69
N LYS A 19 -15.28 1.76 -13.87
CA LYS A 19 -14.91 2.72 -14.92
C LYS A 19 -13.48 3.24 -14.78
N ASP A 20 -13.01 3.46 -13.56
CA ASP A 20 -11.64 3.94 -13.32
C ASP A 20 -10.63 2.81 -13.58
N ILE A 21 -11.01 1.58 -13.23
CA ILE A 21 -10.21 0.38 -13.52
C ILE A 21 -10.12 0.18 -15.04
N ASP A 22 -11.21 0.33 -15.79
CA ASP A 22 -11.23 0.24 -17.26
C ASP A 22 -10.28 1.24 -17.91
N VAL A 23 -10.25 2.48 -17.42
CA VAL A 23 -9.30 3.51 -17.88
C VAL A 23 -7.86 3.12 -17.58
N ALA A 24 -7.60 2.55 -16.40
CA ALA A 24 -6.27 2.07 -16.04
C ALA A 24 -5.84 0.90 -16.94
N VAL A 25 -6.73 -0.06 -17.21
CA VAL A 25 -6.50 -1.18 -18.14
C VAL A 25 -6.11 -0.66 -19.53
N GLU A 26 -6.90 0.26 -20.09
CA GLU A 26 -6.62 0.83 -21.41
C GLU A 26 -5.27 1.55 -21.45
N ALA A 27 -4.93 2.31 -20.39
CA ALA A 27 -3.65 3.01 -20.29
C ALA A 27 -2.45 2.04 -20.20
N LEU A 28 -2.65 0.85 -19.65
CA LEU A 28 -1.59 -0.14 -19.41
C LEU A 28 -1.50 -1.23 -20.47
N LYS A 29 -2.37 -1.24 -21.48
CA LYS A 29 -2.46 -2.31 -22.48
C LYS A 29 -1.16 -2.60 -23.25
N SER A 30 -0.25 -1.63 -23.35
CA SER A 30 1.05 -1.80 -24.00
C SER A 30 2.19 -2.10 -23.00
N ALA A 31 1.90 -2.14 -21.72
CA ALA A 31 2.91 -2.42 -20.71
C ALA A 31 3.29 -3.90 -20.71
N LYS A 32 4.58 -4.20 -20.59
CA LYS A 32 5.07 -5.58 -20.48
C LYS A 32 4.73 -6.22 -19.14
N ARG A 33 4.65 -5.43 -18.11
CA ARG A 33 4.35 -5.85 -16.73
C ARG A 33 3.40 -4.82 -16.12
N PRO A 34 2.10 -4.90 -16.45
CA PRO A 34 1.13 -3.96 -15.91
C PRO A 34 0.82 -4.31 -14.47
N ARG A 35 0.70 -3.29 -13.61
CA ARG A 35 0.10 -3.39 -12.28
C ARG A 35 -1.06 -2.41 -12.18
N ILE A 36 -2.20 -2.89 -11.73
CA ILE A 36 -3.34 -2.04 -11.40
C ILE A 36 -3.35 -1.82 -9.89
N HIS A 37 -3.34 -0.56 -9.49
CA HIS A 37 -3.37 -0.12 -8.11
C HIS A 37 -4.78 0.39 -7.80
N VAL A 38 -5.53 -0.36 -7.02
CA VAL A 38 -6.92 -0.04 -6.63
C VAL A 38 -6.99 0.17 -5.13
N GLY A 39 -7.89 1.01 -4.66
CA GLY A 39 -8.01 1.20 -3.23
C GLY A 39 -9.25 1.93 -2.79
N LEU A 40 -9.41 1.96 -1.48
CA LEU A 40 -10.57 2.47 -0.80
C LEU A 40 -10.18 2.95 0.60
N GLY A 41 -10.83 4.02 1.08
CA GLY A 41 -10.64 4.51 2.44
C GLY A 41 -11.16 3.52 3.47
N VAL A 42 -10.32 3.18 4.46
CA VAL A 42 -10.64 2.18 5.50
C VAL A 42 -10.76 2.78 6.90
N SER A 43 -10.50 4.06 7.09
CA SER A 43 -10.74 4.72 8.38
C SER A 43 -12.23 5.01 8.59
N GLU A 44 -12.66 5.06 9.85
CA GLU A 44 -14.03 5.48 10.20
C GLU A 44 -14.37 6.83 9.57
N SER A 45 -13.43 7.77 9.58
CA SER A 45 -13.58 9.09 8.98
C SER A 45 -13.87 9.00 7.49
N HIS A 46 -13.12 8.17 6.75
CA HIS A 46 -13.34 7.99 5.31
C HIS A 46 -14.64 7.25 5.02
N MET A 47 -14.95 6.18 5.73
CA MET A 47 -16.20 5.45 5.54
C MET A 47 -17.42 6.34 5.80
N ARG A 48 -17.40 7.11 6.89
CA ARG A 48 -18.53 7.92 7.31
C ARG A 48 -18.75 9.17 6.46
N TYR A 49 -17.67 9.93 6.17
CA TYR A 49 -17.78 11.28 5.60
C TYR A 49 -17.41 11.39 4.12
N LYS A 50 -16.60 10.44 3.61
CA LYS A 50 -16.18 10.43 2.20
C LYS A 50 -16.96 9.41 1.38
N LEU A 51 -17.13 8.20 1.90
CA LEU A 51 -17.71 7.07 1.17
C LEU A 51 -19.17 6.85 1.47
N HIS A 52 -19.63 7.24 2.66
CA HIS A 52 -20.98 6.98 3.18
C HIS A 52 -21.34 5.49 3.15
N MET A 53 -20.41 4.65 3.61
CA MET A 53 -20.48 3.19 3.59
C MET A 53 -20.35 2.61 4.99
N SER A 54 -21.02 1.48 5.21
CA SER A 54 -20.73 0.59 6.33
C SER A 54 -19.44 -0.20 6.09
N GLU A 55 -18.92 -0.83 7.14
CA GLU A 55 -17.76 -1.72 7.03
C GLU A 55 -17.98 -2.86 6.03
N ASP A 56 -19.16 -3.48 6.04
CA ASP A 56 -19.50 -4.59 5.13
C ASP A 56 -19.49 -4.13 3.68
N GLU A 57 -20.12 -2.99 3.37
CA GLU A 57 -20.11 -2.40 2.02
C GLU A 57 -18.69 -2.03 1.58
N CYS A 58 -17.83 -1.57 2.51
CA CYS A 58 -16.45 -1.26 2.24
C CYS A 58 -15.66 -2.54 1.86
N VAL A 59 -15.82 -3.63 2.62
CA VAL A 59 -15.20 -4.93 2.30
C VAL A 59 -15.69 -5.47 0.97
N GLU A 60 -16.99 -5.47 0.71
CA GLU A 60 -17.58 -5.93 -0.55
C GLU A 60 -17.03 -5.15 -1.75
N ARG A 61 -16.91 -3.83 -1.62
CA ARG A 61 -16.35 -2.98 -2.67
C ARG A 61 -14.86 -3.23 -2.89
N ALA A 62 -14.07 -3.42 -1.84
CA ALA A 62 -12.65 -3.75 -1.94
C ALA A 62 -12.44 -5.09 -2.68
N VAL A 63 -13.18 -6.13 -2.29
CA VAL A 63 -13.17 -7.44 -2.93
C VAL A 63 -13.59 -7.35 -4.41
N HIS A 64 -14.67 -6.60 -4.70
CA HIS A 64 -15.12 -6.39 -6.07
C HIS A 64 -14.03 -5.74 -6.92
N ALA A 65 -13.41 -4.65 -6.45
CA ALA A 65 -12.39 -3.94 -7.20
C ALA A 65 -11.16 -4.80 -7.52
N VAL A 66 -10.65 -5.55 -6.52
CA VAL A 66 -9.54 -6.48 -6.73
C VAL A 66 -9.93 -7.57 -7.74
N SER A 67 -11.07 -8.21 -7.53
CA SER A 67 -11.56 -9.28 -8.41
C SER A 67 -11.81 -8.79 -9.84
N TYR A 68 -12.30 -7.56 -10.00
CA TYR A 68 -12.51 -6.95 -11.29
C TYR A 68 -11.19 -6.66 -12.00
N ALA A 69 -10.22 -6.04 -11.31
CA ALA A 69 -8.89 -5.76 -11.85
C ALA A 69 -8.13 -7.05 -12.25
N LYS A 70 -8.27 -8.12 -11.46
CA LYS A 70 -7.68 -9.45 -11.73
C LYS A 70 -8.14 -10.07 -13.04
N ARG A 71 -9.24 -9.63 -13.62
CA ARG A 71 -9.69 -10.10 -14.94
C ARG A 71 -8.81 -9.61 -16.08
N PHE A 72 -8.01 -8.58 -15.87
CA PHE A 72 -7.22 -7.90 -16.90
C PHE A 72 -5.72 -8.02 -16.69
N VAL A 73 -5.25 -8.11 -15.43
CA VAL A 73 -3.84 -8.21 -15.09
C VAL A 73 -3.61 -9.22 -13.96
N ASP A 74 -2.43 -9.83 -13.95
CA ASP A 74 -2.05 -10.74 -12.87
C ASP A 74 -1.57 -10.01 -11.61
N ASP A 75 -1.04 -8.80 -11.76
CA ASP A 75 -0.47 -8.01 -10.67
C ASP A 75 -1.43 -6.90 -10.26
N VAL A 76 -2.08 -7.09 -9.10
CA VAL A 76 -3.05 -6.15 -8.54
C VAL A 76 -2.61 -5.75 -7.15
N GLU A 77 -2.40 -4.46 -6.97
CA GLU A 77 -2.09 -3.84 -5.68
C GLU A 77 -3.35 -3.19 -5.11
N PHE A 78 -3.68 -3.56 -3.86
CA PHE A 78 -4.74 -2.89 -3.10
C PHE A 78 -4.14 -1.97 -2.06
N TYR A 79 -4.53 -0.69 -2.05
CA TYR A 79 -4.17 0.25 -0.99
C TYR A 79 -5.34 0.50 -0.04
N ALA A 80 -5.08 0.32 1.25
CA ALA A 80 -6.02 0.61 2.33
C ALA A 80 -5.88 2.10 2.72
N GLU A 81 -6.50 3.03 1.96
CA GLU A 81 -6.33 4.46 2.19
C GLU A 81 -6.68 4.83 3.64
N ASP A 82 -5.80 5.61 4.27
CA ASP A 82 -5.94 6.05 5.66
C ASP A 82 -5.85 4.91 6.70
N ALA A 83 -5.06 3.88 6.39
CA ALA A 83 -4.85 2.73 7.27
C ALA A 83 -4.27 3.12 8.64
N GLY A 84 -3.44 4.18 8.70
CA GLY A 84 -2.87 4.67 9.97
C GLY A 84 -3.93 5.12 10.99
N ARG A 85 -5.17 5.38 10.56
CA ARG A 85 -6.29 5.75 11.44
C ARG A 85 -7.43 4.74 11.45
N ALA A 86 -7.26 3.60 10.81
CA ALA A 86 -8.27 2.56 10.77
C ALA A 86 -8.35 1.80 12.11
N ASP A 87 -9.53 1.27 12.41
CA ASP A 87 -9.64 0.24 13.44
C ASP A 87 -8.85 -1.01 12.99
N MET A 88 -8.07 -1.59 13.89
CA MET A 88 -7.17 -2.69 13.56
C MET A 88 -7.91 -3.96 13.13
N ASP A 89 -8.98 -4.32 13.82
CA ASP A 89 -9.74 -5.53 13.50
C ASP A 89 -10.42 -5.38 12.14
N PHE A 90 -10.93 -4.19 11.85
CA PHE A 90 -11.49 -3.88 10.54
C PHE A 90 -10.43 -3.87 9.44
N LEU A 91 -9.25 -3.28 9.68
CA LEU A 91 -8.14 -3.29 8.73
C LEU A 91 -7.71 -4.72 8.39
N LEU A 92 -7.53 -5.58 9.40
CA LEU A 92 -7.20 -7.00 9.21
C LEU A 92 -8.28 -7.72 8.38
N ARG A 93 -9.55 -7.43 8.63
CA ARG A 93 -10.68 -7.98 7.88
C ARG A 93 -10.63 -7.57 6.40
N VAL A 94 -10.38 -6.30 6.10
CA VAL A 94 -10.24 -5.79 4.72
C VAL A 94 -9.04 -6.44 4.03
N VAL A 95 -7.87 -6.45 4.68
CA VAL A 95 -6.65 -7.03 4.10
C VAL A 95 -6.84 -8.52 3.82
N GLN A 96 -7.43 -9.28 4.75
CA GLN A 96 -7.75 -10.69 4.50
C GLN A 96 -8.67 -10.87 3.29
N ALA A 97 -9.72 -10.07 3.19
CA ALA A 97 -10.68 -10.19 2.10
C ALA A 97 -10.06 -9.89 0.73
N VAL A 98 -9.19 -8.89 0.62
CA VAL A 98 -8.52 -8.57 -0.65
C VAL A 98 -7.41 -9.57 -1.00
N VAL A 99 -6.73 -10.14 -0.02
CA VAL A 99 -5.79 -11.27 -0.23
C VAL A 99 -6.55 -12.48 -0.78
N ASP A 100 -7.66 -12.84 -0.17
CA ASP A 100 -8.52 -13.95 -0.62
C ASP A 100 -9.11 -13.67 -2.03
N ALA A 101 -9.33 -12.39 -2.39
CA ALA A 101 -9.76 -11.97 -3.74
C ALA A 101 -8.63 -11.98 -4.78
N GLY A 102 -7.38 -12.20 -4.36
CA GLY A 102 -6.22 -12.36 -5.24
C GLY A 102 -5.32 -11.14 -5.40
N ALA A 103 -5.36 -10.18 -4.48
CA ALA A 103 -4.36 -9.11 -4.45
C ALA A 103 -2.95 -9.69 -4.33
N THR A 104 -2.02 -9.20 -5.13
CA THR A 104 -0.60 -9.61 -5.11
C THR A 104 0.24 -8.69 -4.24
N VAL A 105 -0.24 -7.48 -4.02
CA VAL A 105 0.35 -6.49 -3.14
C VAL A 105 -0.74 -5.87 -2.29
N VAL A 106 -0.48 -5.67 -1.00
CA VAL A 106 -1.31 -4.86 -0.11
C VAL A 106 -0.48 -3.70 0.41
N ASN A 107 -0.94 -2.49 0.15
CA ASN A 107 -0.29 -1.26 0.57
C ASN A 107 -1.02 -0.68 1.79
N ILE A 108 -0.27 -0.35 2.81
CA ILE A 108 -0.76 0.15 4.11
C ILE A 108 -0.24 1.59 4.29
N PRO A 109 -0.96 2.61 3.80
CA PRO A 109 -0.48 3.97 3.87
C PRO A 109 -0.80 4.67 5.20
N ASP A 110 0.18 5.41 5.72
CA ASP A 110 -0.07 6.51 6.64
C ASP A 110 -0.41 7.76 5.83
N THR A 111 -1.67 7.84 5.41
CA THR A 111 -2.16 8.86 4.46
C THR A 111 -2.12 10.27 5.04
N THR A 112 -2.30 10.41 6.34
CA THR A 112 -2.32 11.71 7.03
C THR A 112 -0.97 12.11 7.59
N GLY A 113 0.02 11.22 7.58
CA GLY A 113 1.39 11.52 7.97
C GLY A 113 1.58 11.81 9.46
N TYR A 114 0.78 11.21 10.36
CA TYR A 114 0.88 11.50 11.78
C TYR A 114 0.99 10.30 12.71
N SER A 115 1.14 9.11 12.17
CA SER A 115 1.44 7.92 12.96
C SER A 115 2.84 8.03 13.62
N LEU A 116 3.01 7.35 14.74
CA LEU A 116 4.34 7.16 15.31
C LEU A 116 4.99 5.88 14.75
N PRO A 117 6.32 5.83 14.59
CA PRO A 117 7.00 4.66 13.99
C PRO A 117 6.65 3.35 14.68
N GLY A 118 6.64 3.30 16.02
CA GLY A 118 6.31 2.08 16.76
C GLY A 118 4.86 1.61 16.55
N GLU A 119 3.90 2.54 16.43
CA GLU A 119 2.50 2.23 16.16
C GLU A 119 2.33 1.67 14.73
N TYR A 120 2.99 2.31 13.78
CA TYR A 120 2.97 1.89 12.39
C TYR A 120 3.62 0.52 12.19
N GLY A 121 4.79 0.30 12.82
CA GLY A 121 5.45 -1.01 12.81
C GLY A 121 4.57 -2.10 13.42
N ALA A 122 3.89 -1.82 14.54
CA ALA A 122 2.97 -2.76 15.17
C ALA A 122 1.79 -3.12 14.25
N CYS A 123 1.28 -2.15 13.47
CA CYS A 123 0.25 -2.38 12.46
C CYS A 123 0.74 -3.37 11.38
N ILE A 124 1.92 -3.16 10.81
CA ILE A 124 2.50 -4.05 9.80
C ILE A 124 2.73 -5.45 10.36
N LYS A 125 3.26 -5.53 11.58
CA LYS A 125 3.45 -6.80 12.28
C LYS A 125 2.12 -7.55 12.47
N ALA A 126 1.07 -6.85 12.92
CA ALA A 126 -0.25 -7.44 13.11
C ALA A 126 -0.81 -8.02 11.79
N ILE A 127 -0.64 -7.33 10.66
CA ILE A 127 -1.03 -7.84 9.34
C ILE A 127 -0.24 -9.10 8.99
N ARG A 128 1.08 -9.10 9.17
CA ARG A 128 1.94 -10.26 8.89
C ARG A 128 1.60 -11.49 9.73
N GLU A 129 1.18 -11.29 10.98
CA GLU A 129 0.88 -12.37 11.92
C GLU A 129 -0.56 -12.91 11.81
N ASN A 130 -1.52 -12.09 11.39
CA ASN A 130 -2.94 -12.45 11.48
C ASN A 130 -3.62 -12.67 10.12
N VAL A 131 -3.05 -12.22 9.01
CA VAL A 131 -3.64 -12.41 7.68
C VAL A 131 -3.12 -13.71 7.07
N ARG A 132 -4.02 -14.63 6.77
CA ARG A 132 -3.67 -15.93 6.14
C ARG A 132 -3.25 -15.72 4.69
N GLY A 133 -2.19 -16.39 4.26
CA GLY A 133 -1.69 -16.30 2.89
C GLY A 133 -0.81 -15.06 2.62
N ILE A 134 -0.60 -14.22 3.64
CA ILE A 134 0.19 -13.00 3.52
C ILE A 134 1.66 -13.27 3.18
N GLU A 135 2.16 -14.46 3.43
CA GLU A 135 3.52 -14.90 3.06
C GLU A 135 3.73 -14.93 1.53
N ASN A 136 2.64 -15.03 0.75
CA ASN A 136 2.65 -15.03 -0.71
C ASN A 136 2.32 -13.65 -1.32
N VAL A 137 2.08 -12.65 -0.48
CA VAL A 137 1.67 -11.30 -0.88
C VAL A 137 2.74 -10.31 -0.44
N THR A 138 3.05 -9.36 -1.31
CA THR A 138 3.92 -8.24 -0.96
C THR A 138 3.17 -7.30 -0.01
N VAL A 139 3.75 -7.03 1.16
CA VAL A 139 3.26 -5.97 2.04
C VAL A 139 4.05 -4.70 1.73
N SER A 140 3.34 -3.69 1.26
CA SER A 140 3.88 -2.39 0.88
C SER A 140 3.58 -1.35 1.95
N VAL A 141 4.53 -0.46 2.18
CA VAL A 141 4.40 0.67 3.11
C VAL A 141 4.55 1.98 2.38
N HIS A 142 3.74 2.95 2.79
CA HIS A 142 3.73 4.31 2.26
C HIS A 142 3.47 5.29 3.41
N ALA A 143 4.16 6.42 3.46
CA ALA A 143 3.93 7.41 4.50
C ALA A 143 4.10 8.83 3.98
N HIS A 144 3.23 9.72 4.45
CA HIS A 144 3.38 11.16 4.29
C HIS A 144 4.17 11.77 5.43
N ASP A 145 4.72 12.96 5.21
CA ASP A 145 5.76 13.55 6.07
C ASP A 145 5.26 14.72 6.93
N ASP A 146 3.97 14.73 7.25
CA ASP A 146 3.34 15.84 7.98
C ASP A 146 3.97 16.10 9.37
N LEU A 147 4.47 15.07 10.02
CA LEU A 147 5.23 15.17 11.28
C LEU A 147 6.75 15.06 11.10
N GLY A 148 7.26 14.99 9.86
CA GLY A 148 8.69 14.77 9.61
C GLY A 148 9.16 13.36 9.95
N LEU A 149 8.27 12.35 9.88
CA LEU A 149 8.55 10.98 10.30
C LEU A 149 8.42 9.95 9.17
N ALA A 150 8.11 10.37 7.94
CA ALA A 150 7.79 9.44 6.85
C ALA A 150 8.86 8.38 6.61
N THR A 151 10.13 8.77 6.52
CA THR A 151 11.24 7.84 6.35
C THR A 151 11.37 6.88 7.54
N ALA A 152 11.21 7.38 8.77
CA ALA A 152 11.25 6.53 9.97
C ALA A 152 10.09 5.52 10.02
N LEU A 153 8.89 5.95 9.60
CA LEU A 153 7.71 5.09 9.51
C LEU A 153 7.92 3.93 8.54
N VAL A 154 8.35 4.21 7.32
CA VAL A 154 8.54 3.15 6.30
C VAL A 154 9.66 2.18 6.68
N LEU A 155 10.75 2.66 7.29
CA LEU A 155 11.82 1.82 7.80
C LEU A 155 11.36 0.94 8.96
N GLU A 156 10.53 1.45 9.86
CA GLU A 156 9.94 0.64 10.92
C GLU A 156 8.94 -0.38 10.36
N GLY A 157 8.23 -0.03 9.29
CA GLY A 157 7.41 -0.99 8.53
C GLY A 157 8.26 -2.14 7.95
N VAL A 158 9.42 -1.84 7.35
CA VAL A 158 10.37 -2.85 6.85
C VAL A 158 10.83 -3.78 7.98
N ARG A 159 11.24 -3.25 9.13
CA ARG A 159 11.63 -4.04 10.31
C ARG A 159 10.54 -4.99 10.80
N ASN A 160 9.29 -4.68 10.52
CA ASN A 160 8.13 -5.47 10.91
C ASN A 160 7.55 -6.31 9.75
N GLY A 161 8.30 -6.48 8.66
CA GLY A 161 8.00 -7.44 7.60
C GLY A 161 7.39 -6.89 6.33
N ALA A 162 7.38 -5.57 6.12
CA ALA A 162 7.09 -5.01 4.80
C ALA A 162 8.23 -5.34 3.83
N THR A 163 7.87 -5.65 2.59
CA THR A 163 8.80 -6.05 1.53
C THR A 163 8.82 -5.10 0.33
N GLN A 164 7.98 -4.07 0.36
CA GLN A 164 7.95 -2.97 -0.60
C GLN A 164 7.84 -1.64 0.15
N VAL A 165 8.58 -0.63 -0.30
CA VAL A 165 8.46 0.74 0.19
C VAL A 165 8.08 1.64 -0.98
N GLU A 166 7.03 2.43 -0.80
CA GLU A 166 6.66 3.51 -1.71
C GLU A 166 7.25 4.82 -1.18
N CYS A 167 8.09 5.42 -2.00
CA CYS A 167 8.77 6.67 -1.68
C CYS A 167 8.95 7.51 -2.95
N THR A 168 9.33 8.74 -2.80
CA THR A 168 9.52 9.66 -3.93
C THR A 168 10.91 10.28 -3.91
N ILE A 169 11.41 10.63 -5.10
CA ILE A 169 12.68 11.37 -5.22
C ILE A 169 12.56 12.68 -4.45
N ASN A 170 13.53 12.95 -3.57
CA ASN A 170 13.55 14.12 -2.67
C ASN A 170 12.34 14.23 -1.74
N GLY A 171 11.60 13.16 -1.51
CA GLY A 171 10.40 13.19 -0.68
C GLY A 171 9.26 14.07 -1.24
N LEU A 172 9.26 14.35 -2.54
CA LEU A 172 8.22 15.19 -3.16
C LEU A 172 6.85 14.51 -3.04
N GLY A 173 5.88 15.27 -2.59
CA GLY A 173 4.52 14.78 -2.41
C GLY A 173 3.56 15.83 -1.88
N GLU A 174 2.37 15.39 -1.54
CA GLU A 174 1.31 16.24 -1.02
C GLU A 174 1.70 16.82 0.35
N ARG A 175 1.25 18.04 0.61
CA ARG A 175 1.43 18.77 1.88
C ARG A 175 2.92 18.93 2.26
N ALA A 176 3.40 18.11 3.23
CA ALA A 176 4.80 18.13 3.67
C ALA A 176 5.71 17.17 2.89
N GLY A 177 5.14 16.31 2.05
CA GLY A 177 5.86 15.35 1.22
C GLY A 177 5.65 13.90 1.62
N ASN A 178 6.48 13.03 1.08
CA ASN A 178 6.51 11.58 1.30
C ASN A 178 7.87 11.16 1.90
N ALA A 179 8.02 9.87 2.21
CA ALA A 179 9.32 9.30 2.48
C ALA A 179 10.28 9.55 1.29
N SER A 180 11.49 10.02 1.58
CA SER A 180 12.51 10.29 0.56
C SER A 180 13.18 9.00 0.10
N LEU A 181 13.20 8.76 -1.21
CA LEU A 181 13.87 7.61 -1.81
C LEU A 181 15.34 7.52 -1.37
N GLU A 182 16.04 8.65 -1.39
CA GLU A 182 17.45 8.75 -1.07
C GLU A 182 17.73 8.36 0.37
N GLU A 183 16.89 8.82 1.31
CA GLU A 183 17.01 8.48 2.72
C GLU A 183 16.71 7.01 2.98
N VAL A 184 15.66 6.47 2.38
CA VAL A 184 15.28 5.06 2.53
C VAL A 184 16.40 4.15 1.99
N VAL A 185 16.90 4.42 0.78
CA VAL A 185 17.98 3.64 0.16
C VAL A 185 19.24 3.70 1.01
N MET A 186 19.65 4.90 1.45
CA MET A 186 20.85 5.06 2.27
C MET A 186 20.71 4.41 3.64
N ALA A 187 19.54 4.48 4.26
CA ALA A 187 19.28 3.81 5.53
C ALA A 187 19.39 2.28 5.39
N ILE A 188 18.78 1.69 4.36
CA ILE A 188 18.90 0.25 4.08
C ILE A 188 20.36 -0.12 3.77
N GLN A 189 21.05 0.67 2.96
CA GLN A 189 22.44 0.38 2.60
C GLN A 189 23.40 0.44 3.78
N THR A 190 23.14 1.31 4.75
CA THR A 190 24.02 1.49 5.91
C THR A 190 23.62 0.61 7.11
N HIS A 191 22.35 0.25 7.22
CA HIS A 191 21.77 -0.48 8.36
C HIS A 191 20.94 -1.69 7.94
N GLY A 192 21.16 -2.25 6.75
CA GLY A 192 20.37 -3.35 6.21
C GLY A 192 20.27 -4.57 7.13
N GLU A 193 21.38 -4.93 7.80
CA GLU A 193 21.37 -6.04 8.78
C GLU A 193 20.40 -5.78 9.95
N ALA A 194 20.34 -4.53 10.45
CA ALA A 194 19.43 -4.17 11.55
C ALA A 194 17.96 -4.06 11.10
N LEU A 195 17.74 -3.90 9.79
CA LEU A 195 16.43 -3.81 9.16
C LEU A 195 15.95 -5.14 8.56
N ASP A 196 16.81 -6.19 8.58
CA ASP A 196 16.60 -7.45 7.84
C ASP A 196 16.28 -7.19 6.34
N ALA A 197 16.97 -6.22 5.74
CA ALA A 197 16.77 -5.75 4.37
C ALA A 197 18.11 -5.69 3.60
N HIS A 198 18.09 -6.10 2.33
CA HIS A 198 19.27 -6.15 1.46
C HIS A 198 19.00 -5.59 0.05
#